data_df837516e00f6c5b3a87df3c0f7af85c
#
_entry.id   df837516e00f6c5b3a87df3c0f7af85c
#
_cell.length_a   1.000
_cell.length_b   1.000
_cell.length_c   1.000
_cell.angle_alpha   90.00
_cell.angle_beta   90.00
_cell.angle_gamma   90.00
#
_symmetry.space_group_name_H-M   'P 1'
#
loop_
_entity.id
_entity.type
_entity.pdbx_description
1 polymer ?
#
loop_
_entity_poly.entity_id
_entity_poly.type
_entity_poly.pdbx_seq_one_letter_code
_entity_poly.pdbx_strand_id
1 'polypeptide(L)'
;MSTKSTQTHGAGDVPDPTSPWTVDVARELSRRPGTMKPWVRDVPAPNDFGLEVIGVPAGDPIHLDLRLESVVEGVLASGTVTVDVSGECSRCLGAVNEHVEVSVTELYAYPYSATDESTDEEEVSRIVGELIDLEPAVRDAVLLELPNAPLCREDCPGMRPEEPGSWAFVPAGAPRERIDPRWAALQERFAGGSTEN
;
A
#
# COMPACT_ATOMS: atom_id res chain seq x y z
N MET A 1 -26.39 -11.52 2.02
CA MET A 1 -25.46 -12.32 1.23
C MET A 1 -24.89 -11.38 0.16
N SER A 2 -23.79 -10.72 0.46
CA SER A 2 -23.13 -9.77 -0.45
C SER A 2 -21.97 -10.52 -1.10
N THR A 3 -22.05 -10.73 -2.40
CA THR A 3 -20.99 -11.36 -3.18
C THR A 3 -19.84 -10.37 -3.35
N LYS A 4 -18.77 -10.63 -2.64
CA LYS A 4 -17.48 -9.93 -2.78
C LYS A 4 -16.93 -10.28 -4.17
N SER A 5 -17.05 -9.35 -5.12
CA SER A 5 -16.38 -9.46 -6.42
C SER A 5 -14.95 -8.97 -6.25
N THR A 6 -14.04 -9.89 -5.98
CA THR A 6 -12.60 -9.63 -6.07
C THR A 6 -12.27 -9.63 -7.56
N GLN A 7 -12.10 -8.46 -8.15
CA GLN A 7 -11.50 -8.34 -9.47
C GLN A 7 -9.99 -8.51 -9.31
N THR A 8 -9.50 -9.71 -9.52
CA THR A 8 -8.09 -9.97 -9.81
C THR A 8 -7.84 -9.52 -11.25
N HIS A 9 -7.15 -8.39 -11.43
CA HIS A 9 -6.62 -8.02 -12.74
C HIS A 9 -5.55 -9.05 -13.12
N GLY A 10 -5.96 -10.03 -13.95
CA GLY A 10 -5.03 -10.97 -14.56
C GLY A 10 -4.26 -10.30 -15.69
N ALA A 11 -3.00 -10.69 -15.86
CA ALA A 11 -2.16 -10.29 -16.97
C ALA A 11 -2.89 -10.51 -18.30
N GLY A 12 -3.21 -9.41 -19.02
CA GLY A 12 -3.79 -9.45 -20.37
C GLY A 12 -5.18 -8.83 -20.53
N ASP A 13 -5.80 -8.30 -19.49
CA ASP A 13 -7.06 -7.56 -19.67
C ASP A 13 -6.80 -6.18 -20.30
N VAL A 14 -7.59 -5.84 -21.31
CA VAL A 14 -7.43 -4.54 -22.01
C VAL A 14 -7.89 -3.44 -21.06
N PRO A 15 -7.03 -2.44 -20.75
CA PRO A 15 -7.43 -1.34 -19.90
C PRO A 15 -8.67 -0.62 -20.43
N ASP A 16 -9.59 -0.23 -19.54
CA ASP A 16 -10.75 0.57 -19.94
C ASP A 16 -10.30 1.98 -20.35
N PRO A 17 -10.46 2.38 -21.62
CA PRO A 17 -10.01 3.68 -22.11
C PRO A 17 -10.77 4.85 -21.46
N THR A 18 -11.88 4.60 -20.75
CA THR A 18 -12.65 5.62 -20.05
C THR A 18 -12.24 5.76 -18.57
N SER A 19 -11.40 4.86 -18.07
CA SER A 19 -10.87 4.93 -16.71
C SER A 19 -9.96 6.15 -16.55
N PRO A 20 -10.07 6.90 -15.44
CA PRO A 20 -9.16 8.02 -15.16
C PRO A 20 -7.70 7.56 -14.93
N TRP A 21 -7.50 6.28 -14.68
CA TRP A 21 -6.20 5.64 -14.46
C TRP A 21 -5.51 5.19 -15.75
N THR A 22 -6.26 5.16 -16.86
CA THR A 22 -5.75 4.70 -18.15
C THR A 22 -5.13 5.84 -18.95
N VAL A 23 -3.97 5.58 -19.50
CA VAL A 23 -3.24 6.51 -20.38
C VAL A 23 -3.15 5.93 -21.79
N ASP A 24 -3.59 6.68 -22.78
CA ASP A 24 -3.36 6.40 -24.20
C ASP A 24 -1.95 6.90 -24.56
N VAL A 25 -1.00 6.00 -24.61
CA VAL A 25 0.41 6.34 -24.85
C VAL A 25 0.67 6.78 -26.29
N ALA A 26 -0.13 6.34 -27.25
CA ALA A 26 0.00 6.80 -28.64
C ALA A 26 -0.40 8.26 -28.79
N ARG A 27 -1.35 8.71 -27.99
CA ARG A 27 -1.80 10.10 -27.96
C ARG A 27 -0.88 11.00 -27.13
N GLU A 28 -0.36 10.47 -26.01
CA GLU A 28 0.45 11.26 -25.08
C GLU A 28 1.93 11.34 -25.48
N LEU A 29 2.48 10.29 -26.09
CA LEU A 29 3.90 10.21 -26.45
C LEU A 29 4.10 9.87 -27.93
N SER A 30 5.20 10.36 -28.52
CA SER A 30 5.71 9.77 -29.74
C SER A 30 6.55 8.52 -29.41
N ARG A 31 6.48 7.47 -30.24
CA ARG A 31 7.27 6.24 -30.09
C ARG A 31 8.77 6.43 -30.39
N ARG A 32 9.32 7.62 -30.14
CA ARG A 32 10.76 7.88 -30.30
C ARG A 32 11.41 7.80 -28.93
N PRO A 33 12.35 6.87 -28.71
CA PRO A 33 13.09 6.78 -27.46
C PRO A 33 13.69 8.14 -27.07
N GLY A 34 13.56 8.48 -25.77
CA GLY A 34 13.97 9.78 -25.23
C GLY A 34 12.91 10.88 -25.32
N THR A 35 11.74 10.61 -25.92
CA THR A 35 10.60 11.54 -25.81
C THR A 35 9.97 11.41 -24.43
N MET A 36 9.81 12.55 -23.74
CA MET A 36 9.19 12.58 -22.42
C MET A 36 8.10 13.64 -22.36
N LYS A 37 7.09 13.40 -21.50
CA LYS A 37 5.99 14.31 -21.27
C LYS A 37 5.55 14.25 -19.80
N PRO A 38 5.35 15.41 -19.14
CA PRO A 38 4.70 15.43 -17.83
C PRO A 38 3.24 15.00 -17.94
N TRP A 39 2.79 14.22 -16.97
CA TRP A 39 1.41 13.77 -16.87
C TRP A 39 0.95 13.98 -15.42
N VAL A 40 0.28 15.12 -15.19
CA VAL A 40 -0.18 15.53 -13.86
C VAL A 40 -1.69 15.46 -13.82
N ARG A 41 -2.24 14.72 -12.87
CA ARG A 41 -3.70 14.54 -12.72
C ARG A 41 -4.09 14.24 -11.28
N ASP A 42 -5.33 14.63 -10.95
CA ASP A 42 -6.06 14.12 -9.80
C ASP A 42 -7.03 13.05 -10.29
N VAL A 43 -6.93 11.87 -9.70
CA VAL A 43 -7.80 10.73 -10.03
C VAL A 43 -8.54 10.28 -8.77
N PRO A 44 -9.79 9.83 -8.89
CA PRO A 44 -10.52 9.33 -7.72
C PRO A 44 -9.94 7.99 -7.26
N ALA A 45 -9.83 7.83 -5.94
CA ALA A 45 -9.44 6.56 -5.35
C ALA A 45 -10.47 5.47 -5.68
N PRO A 46 -10.05 4.30 -6.15
CA PRO A 46 -10.91 3.14 -6.30
C PRO A 46 -11.44 2.65 -4.94
N ASN A 47 -12.40 1.76 -4.97
CA ASN A 47 -12.81 1.05 -3.76
C ASN A 47 -11.65 0.19 -3.24
N ASP A 48 -11.57 0.04 -1.92
CA ASP A 48 -10.57 -0.80 -1.24
C ASP A 48 -9.11 -0.41 -1.56
N PHE A 49 -8.83 0.90 -1.67
CA PHE A 49 -7.47 1.42 -1.91
C PHE A 49 -6.74 1.62 -0.57
N GLY A 50 -6.21 0.53 0.00
CA GLY A 50 -5.52 0.56 1.29
C GLY A 50 -5.43 -0.80 1.95
N LEU A 51 -4.98 -0.80 3.21
CA LEU A 51 -4.99 -1.92 4.13
C LEU A 51 -6.31 -1.95 4.92
N GLU A 52 -6.58 -3.04 5.68
CA GLU A 52 -7.80 -3.15 6.50
C GLU A 52 -7.96 -2.02 7.52
N VAL A 53 -6.85 -1.48 8.02
CA VAL A 53 -6.84 -0.52 9.13
C VAL A 53 -6.55 0.91 8.72
N ILE A 54 -6.03 1.13 7.51
CA ILE A 54 -5.71 2.46 6.97
C ILE A 54 -5.70 2.42 5.44
N GLY A 55 -6.23 3.45 4.82
CA GLY A 55 -6.26 3.56 3.36
C GLY A 55 -6.83 4.89 2.88
N VAL A 56 -6.88 5.06 1.57
CA VAL A 56 -7.50 6.22 0.92
C VAL A 56 -9.00 5.98 0.83
N PRO A 57 -9.85 6.86 1.35
CA PRO A 57 -11.29 6.73 1.20
C PRO A 57 -11.70 6.70 -0.27
N ALA A 58 -12.66 5.82 -0.61
CA ALA A 58 -13.14 5.69 -1.97
C ALA A 58 -13.66 7.01 -2.53
N GLY A 59 -13.17 7.40 -3.71
CA GLY A 59 -13.54 8.64 -4.38
C GLY A 59 -12.71 9.87 -3.97
N ASP A 60 -11.91 9.79 -2.92
CA ASP A 60 -10.98 10.86 -2.56
C ASP A 60 -9.91 11.04 -3.64
N PRO A 61 -9.41 12.27 -3.85
CA PRO A 61 -8.44 12.54 -4.88
C PRO A 61 -7.07 11.93 -4.55
N ILE A 62 -6.48 11.25 -5.53
CA ILE A 62 -5.09 10.83 -5.55
C ILE A 62 -4.37 11.75 -6.53
N HIS A 63 -3.39 12.51 -6.07
CA HIS A 63 -2.60 13.40 -6.92
C HIS A 63 -1.43 12.65 -7.53
N LEU A 64 -1.37 12.63 -8.86
CA LEU A 64 -0.33 11.99 -9.67
C LEU A 64 0.50 13.08 -10.36
N ASP A 65 1.77 13.24 -9.99
CA ASP A 65 2.76 14.05 -10.69
C ASP A 65 3.78 13.13 -11.32
N LEU A 66 3.44 12.62 -12.50
CA LEU A 66 4.21 11.63 -13.22
C LEU A 66 4.84 12.23 -14.48
N ARG A 67 5.90 11.59 -14.90
CA ARG A 67 6.53 11.78 -16.18
C ARG A 67 6.49 10.47 -16.95
N LEU A 68 5.96 10.51 -18.15
CA LEU A 68 5.97 9.41 -19.11
C LEU A 68 7.14 9.59 -20.05
N GLU A 69 7.96 8.57 -20.23
CA GLU A 69 9.13 8.57 -21.11
C GLU A 69 9.10 7.36 -22.04
N SER A 70 9.21 7.61 -23.33
CA SER A 70 9.37 6.55 -24.32
C SER A 70 10.81 6.02 -24.27
N VAL A 71 10.97 4.76 -23.94
CA VAL A 71 12.26 4.05 -23.93
C VAL A 71 12.26 2.97 -25.01
N VAL A 72 13.39 2.31 -25.23
CA VAL A 72 13.53 1.28 -26.28
C VAL A 72 12.56 0.11 -26.02
N GLU A 73 12.43 -0.30 -24.78
CA GLU A 73 11.64 -1.47 -24.37
C GLU A 73 10.16 -1.16 -24.10
N GLY A 74 9.77 0.12 -23.98
CA GLY A 74 8.41 0.46 -23.61
C GLY A 74 8.19 1.92 -23.27
N VAL A 75 7.31 2.15 -22.30
CA VAL A 75 7.04 3.46 -21.68
C VAL A 75 7.37 3.38 -20.18
N LEU A 76 8.28 4.22 -19.74
CA LEU A 76 8.60 4.38 -18.32
C LEU A 76 7.70 5.47 -17.74
N ALA A 77 6.91 5.12 -16.74
CA ALA A 77 6.19 6.06 -15.89
C ALA A 77 6.98 6.27 -14.58
N SER A 78 7.37 7.50 -14.27
CA SER A 78 8.10 7.81 -13.05
C SER A 78 7.66 9.14 -12.47
N GLY A 79 7.64 9.25 -11.14
CA GLY A 79 7.27 10.47 -10.46
C GLY A 79 6.78 10.24 -9.05
N THR A 80 5.92 11.14 -8.59
CA THR A 80 5.42 11.17 -7.21
C THR A 80 3.90 11.03 -7.19
N VAL A 81 3.41 10.30 -6.22
CA VAL A 81 1.99 10.15 -5.91
C VAL A 81 1.75 10.66 -4.50
N THR A 82 0.74 11.49 -4.35
CA THR A 82 0.36 12.08 -3.06
C THR A 82 -1.07 11.69 -2.73
N VAL A 83 -1.28 11.20 -1.52
CA VAL A 83 -2.59 10.74 -1.02
C VAL A 83 -2.82 11.17 0.42
N ASP A 84 -4.08 11.41 0.76
CA ASP A 84 -4.53 11.53 2.14
C ASP A 84 -5.15 10.21 2.57
N VAL A 85 -4.61 9.60 3.63
CA VAL A 85 -5.09 8.33 4.14
C VAL A 85 -5.79 8.51 5.48
N SER A 86 -6.82 7.70 5.70
CA SER A 86 -7.57 7.66 6.95
C SER A 86 -7.65 6.24 7.47
N GLY A 87 -7.67 6.10 8.79
CA GLY A 87 -7.71 4.79 9.43
C GLY A 87 -7.92 4.87 10.93
N GLU A 88 -7.63 3.77 11.60
CA GLU A 88 -7.78 3.62 13.04
C GLU A 88 -6.46 3.27 13.72
N CYS A 89 -6.20 3.91 14.84
CA CYS A 89 -5.02 3.63 15.65
C CYS A 89 -5.06 2.20 16.21
N SER A 90 -4.04 1.41 15.94
CA SER A 90 -3.95 0.02 16.41
C SER A 90 -3.90 -0.15 17.93
N ARG A 91 -3.68 0.95 18.70
CA ARG A 91 -3.65 0.91 20.17
C ARG A 91 -4.92 1.43 20.83
N CYS A 92 -5.52 2.51 20.33
CA CYS A 92 -6.66 3.15 21.01
C CYS A 92 -7.93 3.20 20.16
N LEU A 93 -7.89 2.73 18.91
CA LEU A 93 -8.96 2.76 17.93
C LEU A 93 -9.45 4.19 17.60
N GLY A 94 -8.68 5.21 17.97
CA GLY A 94 -8.95 6.59 17.57
C GLY A 94 -8.55 6.82 16.11
N ALA A 95 -9.17 7.82 15.47
CA ALA A 95 -8.90 8.15 14.07
C ALA A 95 -7.43 8.54 13.85
N VAL A 96 -6.89 8.08 12.73
CA VAL A 96 -5.59 8.44 12.18
C VAL A 96 -5.82 9.04 10.80
N ASN A 97 -5.21 10.20 10.54
CA ASN A 97 -5.21 10.81 9.21
C ASN A 97 -3.77 11.23 8.93
N GLU A 98 -3.25 10.80 7.80
CA GLU A 98 -1.87 11.06 7.40
C GLU A 98 -1.83 11.49 5.93
N HIS A 99 -0.84 12.32 5.60
CA HIS A 99 -0.51 12.72 4.25
C HIS A 99 0.70 11.93 3.81
N VAL A 100 0.56 11.16 2.73
CA VAL A 100 1.58 10.22 2.26
C VAL A 100 2.02 10.62 0.86
N GLU A 101 3.33 10.71 0.66
CA GLU A 101 3.96 10.96 -0.63
C GLU A 101 4.87 9.78 -0.96
N VAL A 102 4.63 9.14 -2.10
CA VAL A 102 5.40 7.97 -2.56
C VAL A 102 5.97 8.19 -3.96
N SER A 103 7.14 7.62 -4.20
CA SER A 103 7.73 7.59 -5.54
C SER A 103 7.29 6.34 -6.29
N VAL A 104 6.85 6.53 -7.52
CA VAL A 104 6.49 5.44 -8.44
C VAL A 104 7.47 5.41 -9.60
N THR A 105 7.90 4.23 -9.98
CA THR A 105 8.70 4.00 -11.20
C THR A 105 8.30 2.65 -11.77
N GLU A 106 7.64 2.66 -12.92
CA GLU A 106 7.11 1.47 -13.56
C GLU A 106 7.39 1.48 -15.05
N LEU A 107 7.83 0.33 -15.58
CA LEU A 107 8.06 0.12 -16.99
C LEU A 107 6.91 -0.68 -17.61
N TYR A 108 6.22 -0.07 -18.55
CA TYR A 108 5.19 -0.74 -19.38
C TYR A 108 5.83 -1.19 -20.69
N ALA A 109 6.06 -2.50 -20.80
CA ALA A 109 6.76 -3.07 -21.95
C ALA A 109 5.95 -3.01 -23.25
N TYR A 110 6.63 -2.73 -24.35
CA TYR A 110 6.04 -2.95 -25.70
C TYR A 110 5.88 -4.44 -25.94
N PRO A 111 4.80 -4.87 -26.62
CA PRO A 111 4.68 -6.26 -27.09
C PRO A 111 5.90 -6.68 -27.92
N TYR A 112 6.43 -7.86 -27.62
CA TYR A 112 7.62 -8.44 -28.28
C TYR A 112 8.94 -7.67 -28.05
N SER A 113 9.03 -6.83 -27.03
CA SER A 113 10.30 -6.26 -26.58
C SER A 113 11.15 -7.32 -25.87
N ALA A 114 12.45 -7.06 -25.71
CA ALA A 114 13.33 -8.00 -24.99
C ALA A 114 12.89 -8.19 -23.52
N THR A 115 12.37 -7.15 -22.90
CA THR A 115 11.79 -7.22 -21.55
C THR A 115 10.54 -8.09 -21.53
N ASP A 116 9.64 -7.94 -22.51
CA ASP A 116 8.42 -8.74 -22.61
C ASP A 116 8.70 -10.23 -22.83
N GLU A 117 9.73 -10.56 -23.62
CA GLU A 117 10.12 -11.94 -23.92
C GLU A 117 10.92 -12.62 -22.81
N SER A 118 11.64 -11.85 -21.98
CA SER A 118 12.58 -12.38 -20.98
C SER A 118 12.02 -12.48 -19.56
N THR A 119 10.84 -11.90 -19.31
CA THR A 119 10.25 -11.79 -17.97
C THR A 119 8.90 -12.52 -17.93
N ASP A 120 8.59 -13.13 -16.79
CA ASP A 120 7.32 -13.82 -16.59
C ASP A 120 6.11 -12.87 -16.74
N GLU A 121 4.99 -13.40 -17.23
CA GLU A 121 3.80 -12.61 -17.55
C GLU A 121 3.24 -11.84 -16.34
N GLU A 122 3.47 -12.33 -15.14
CA GLU A 122 2.98 -11.75 -13.89
C GLU A 122 3.89 -10.63 -13.34
N GLU A 123 5.15 -10.54 -13.84
CA GLU A 123 6.15 -9.59 -13.31
C GLU A 123 6.32 -8.34 -14.18
N VAL A 124 5.69 -8.28 -15.36
CA VAL A 124 5.84 -7.17 -16.30
C VAL A 124 4.52 -6.51 -16.61
N SER A 125 4.45 -5.21 -16.36
CA SER A 125 3.37 -4.36 -16.86
C SER A 125 3.48 -4.18 -18.35
N ARG A 126 2.37 -4.34 -19.08
CA ARG A 126 2.35 -4.33 -20.55
C ARG A 126 1.51 -3.21 -21.10
N ILE A 127 1.90 -2.72 -22.28
CA ILE A 127 1.07 -1.86 -23.11
C ILE A 127 0.12 -2.74 -23.90
N VAL A 128 -1.17 -2.57 -23.71
CA VAL A 128 -2.22 -3.32 -24.39
C VAL A 128 -3.05 -2.38 -25.25
N GLY A 129 -3.02 -2.54 -26.56
CA GLY A 129 -3.78 -1.68 -27.47
C GLY A 129 -3.45 -0.19 -27.37
N GLU A 130 -2.17 0.16 -27.16
CA GLU A 130 -1.67 1.53 -26.93
C GLU A 130 -2.10 2.14 -25.57
N LEU A 131 -2.65 1.35 -24.67
CA LEU A 131 -3.09 1.78 -23.35
C LEU A 131 -2.19 1.19 -22.25
N ILE A 132 -1.97 1.98 -21.21
CA ILE A 132 -1.39 1.53 -19.93
C ILE A 132 -2.37 1.84 -18.80
N ASP A 133 -2.41 0.98 -17.81
CA ASP A 133 -3.13 1.21 -16.57
C ASP A 133 -2.15 1.55 -15.44
N LEU A 134 -2.30 2.74 -14.87
CA LEU A 134 -1.43 3.21 -13.79
C LEU A 134 -1.90 2.74 -12.41
N GLU A 135 -3.16 2.29 -12.27
CA GLU A 135 -3.75 1.97 -10.97
C GLU A 135 -2.98 0.88 -10.23
N PRO A 136 -2.59 -0.26 -10.83
CA PRO A 136 -1.86 -1.31 -10.13
C PRO A 136 -0.52 -0.81 -9.56
N ALA A 137 0.29 -0.14 -10.37
CA ALA A 137 1.61 0.35 -9.95
C ALA A 137 1.51 1.40 -8.85
N VAL A 138 0.54 2.31 -8.94
CA VAL A 138 0.28 3.31 -7.89
C VAL A 138 -0.24 2.67 -6.62
N ARG A 139 -1.15 1.71 -6.74
CA ARG A 139 -1.69 0.94 -5.62
C ARG A 139 -0.57 0.24 -4.85
N ASP A 140 0.28 -0.48 -5.55
CA ASP A 140 1.38 -1.23 -4.93
C ASP A 140 2.36 -0.29 -4.22
N ALA A 141 2.73 0.82 -4.84
CA ALA A 141 3.61 1.82 -4.21
C ALA A 141 3.00 2.41 -2.93
N VAL A 142 1.72 2.78 -2.96
CA VAL A 142 1.03 3.33 -1.78
C VAL A 142 0.88 2.28 -0.69
N LEU A 143 0.46 1.05 -1.02
CA LEU A 143 0.26 -0.03 -0.05
C LEU A 143 1.56 -0.39 0.70
N LEU A 144 2.71 -0.35 0.01
CA LEU A 144 4.01 -0.64 0.61
C LEU A 144 4.46 0.43 1.61
N GLU A 145 4.00 1.67 1.45
CA GLU A 145 4.33 2.77 2.38
C GLU A 145 3.40 2.82 3.60
N LEU A 146 2.18 2.28 3.47
CA LEU A 146 1.22 2.32 4.58
C LEU A 146 1.68 1.48 5.78
N PRO A 147 1.55 2.00 7.02
CA PRO A 147 1.90 1.25 8.21
C PRO A 147 0.90 0.11 8.47
N ASN A 148 1.39 -1.11 8.68
CA ASN A 148 0.56 -2.24 9.07
C ASN A 148 -0.10 -2.07 10.47
N ALA A 149 0.42 -1.17 11.29
CA ALA A 149 -0.08 -0.85 12.63
C ALA A 149 -0.06 0.67 12.84
N PRO A 150 -1.00 1.42 12.23
CA PRO A 150 -1.05 2.87 12.33
C PRO A 150 -1.24 3.33 13.77
N LEU A 151 -0.64 4.45 14.13
CA LEU A 151 -0.73 5.04 15.47
C LEU A 151 -1.17 6.50 15.37
N CYS A 152 -2.12 6.92 16.19
CA CYS A 152 -2.51 8.33 16.25
C CYS A 152 -1.38 9.24 16.78
N ARG A 153 -0.42 8.65 17.50
CA ARG A 153 0.84 9.25 17.94
C ARG A 153 1.77 8.14 18.44
N GLU A 154 3.07 8.36 18.36
CA GLU A 154 4.10 7.37 18.71
C GLU A 154 3.97 6.84 20.14
N ASP A 155 3.66 7.73 21.12
CA ASP A 155 3.49 7.42 22.54
C ASP A 155 2.03 7.09 22.92
N CYS A 156 1.19 6.67 21.97
CA CYS A 156 -0.21 6.36 22.24
C CYS A 156 -0.35 5.36 23.40
N PRO A 157 -1.04 5.73 24.51
CA PRO A 157 -1.17 4.87 25.68
C PRO A 157 -2.13 3.69 25.49
N GLY A 158 -2.81 3.63 24.34
CA GLY A 158 -3.86 2.63 24.08
C GLY A 158 -5.22 3.02 24.65
N MET A 159 -6.14 2.06 24.61
CA MET A 159 -7.47 2.23 25.21
C MET A 159 -7.35 2.33 26.73
N ARG A 160 -8.08 3.29 27.30
CA ARG A 160 -8.24 3.40 28.77
C ARG A 160 -9.63 2.90 29.14
N PRO A 161 -9.76 2.09 30.20
CA PRO A 161 -11.09 1.74 30.69
C PRO A 161 -11.80 3.01 31.16
N GLU A 162 -13.02 3.22 30.73
CA GLU A 162 -13.86 4.34 31.17
C GLU A 162 -14.32 4.13 32.62
N GLU A 163 -14.41 2.85 33.05
CA GLU A 163 -14.74 2.47 34.44
C GLU A 163 -13.71 1.46 34.97
N PRO A 164 -13.42 1.46 36.28
CA PRO A 164 -12.60 0.43 36.91
C PRO A 164 -13.31 -0.92 36.84
N GLY A 165 -12.96 -1.69 35.82
CA GLY A 165 -13.49 -3.03 35.59
C GLY A 165 -12.55 -4.14 36.08
N SER A 166 -12.74 -5.34 35.54
CA SER A 166 -11.92 -6.53 35.81
C SER A 166 -10.47 -6.45 35.31
N TRP A 167 -10.11 -5.40 34.56
CA TRP A 167 -8.77 -5.15 34.07
C TRP A 167 -8.34 -3.71 34.39
N ALA A 168 -7.07 -3.52 34.61
CA ALA A 168 -6.49 -2.21 34.83
C ALA A 168 -5.25 -2.02 33.97
N PHE A 169 -5.00 -0.79 33.56
CA PHE A 169 -3.80 -0.42 32.83
C PHE A 169 -2.59 -0.49 33.76
N VAL A 170 -1.66 -1.39 33.50
CA VAL A 170 -0.40 -1.52 34.25
C VAL A 170 0.68 -0.77 33.50
N PRO A 171 1.27 0.31 34.06
CA PRO A 171 2.36 1.04 33.42
C PRO A 171 3.54 0.12 33.09
N ALA A 172 4.26 0.42 31.99
CA ALA A 172 5.48 -0.29 31.66
C ALA A 172 6.48 -0.20 32.82
N GLY A 173 6.95 -1.37 33.33
CA GLY A 173 7.86 -1.43 34.47
C GLY A 173 7.21 -1.58 35.83
N ALA A 174 5.89 -1.57 35.95
CA ALA A 174 5.23 -1.89 37.21
C ALA A 174 5.44 -3.37 37.58
N PRO A 175 5.69 -3.69 38.87
CA PRO A 175 5.87 -5.06 39.30
C PRO A 175 4.59 -5.86 39.04
N ARG A 176 4.72 -6.94 38.23
CA ARG A 176 3.61 -7.90 38.04
C ARG A 176 3.45 -8.75 39.26
N GLU A 177 2.47 -8.44 40.07
CA GLU A 177 2.30 -9.03 41.39
C GLU A 177 1.78 -10.49 41.41
N ARG A 178 1.27 -11.01 40.31
CA ARG A 178 0.80 -12.42 40.23
C ARG A 178 1.01 -13.03 38.86
N ILE A 179 1.81 -14.08 38.82
CA ILE A 179 1.82 -15.02 37.72
C ILE A 179 0.61 -15.94 37.87
N ASP A 180 -0.15 -16.12 36.80
CA ASP A 180 -1.26 -17.08 36.77
C ASP A 180 -0.74 -18.46 37.26
N PRO A 181 -1.38 -19.09 38.25
CA PRO A 181 -0.92 -20.39 38.79
C PRO A 181 -0.71 -21.47 37.72
N ARG A 182 -1.40 -21.38 36.61
CA ARG A 182 -1.21 -22.30 35.47
C ARG A 182 0.18 -22.18 34.80
N TRP A 183 0.86 -21.07 34.99
CA TRP A 183 2.19 -20.81 34.46
C TRP A 183 3.33 -21.03 35.48
N ALA A 184 2.99 -21.38 36.75
CA ALA A 184 3.98 -21.57 37.81
C ALA A 184 5.01 -22.66 37.48
N ALA A 185 4.59 -23.76 36.86
CA ALA A 185 5.49 -24.85 36.42
C ALA A 185 6.48 -24.43 35.31
N LEU A 186 6.10 -23.46 34.49
CA LEU A 186 7.01 -22.89 33.47
C LEU A 186 8.05 -21.97 34.12
N GLN A 187 7.65 -21.20 35.13
CA GLN A 187 8.55 -20.33 35.88
C GLN A 187 9.67 -21.11 36.55
N GLU A 188 9.35 -22.22 37.24
CA GLU A 188 10.34 -23.12 37.86
C GLU A 188 11.33 -23.68 36.83
N ARG A 189 10.84 -24.03 35.64
CA ARG A 189 11.68 -24.60 34.58
C ARG A 189 12.65 -23.57 33.96
N PHE A 190 12.27 -22.30 33.90
CA PHE A 190 13.12 -21.21 33.36
C PHE A 190 13.97 -20.50 34.42
N ALA A 191 13.57 -20.57 35.72
CA ALA A 191 14.39 -20.01 36.80
C ALA A 191 15.66 -20.83 37.09
N GLY A 192 15.71 -22.11 36.69
CA GLY A 192 16.86 -22.99 36.83
C GLY A 192 17.96 -22.84 35.77
N GLY A 193 17.80 -21.95 34.78
CA GLY A 193 18.72 -21.82 33.63
C GLY A 193 19.78 -20.71 33.71
N SER A 194 19.94 -20.04 34.86
CA SER A 194 20.89 -18.91 35.00
C SER A 194 22.06 -19.23 35.91
N THR A 195 22.68 -20.43 35.76
CA THR A 195 24.01 -20.69 36.32
C THR A 195 24.73 -21.63 35.39
N GLU A 196 25.53 -21.08 34.48
CA GLU A 196 26.85 -21.53 34.10
C GLU A 196 27.36 -20.70 32.93
N ASN A 197 28.24 -19.82 33.14
CA ASN A 197 29.57 -19.52 32.72
C ASN A 197 29.83 -18.04 32.47
#